data_d4630643770f258205f0608d5316ecbf
#
_entry.id   d4630643770f258205f0608d5316ecbf
#
_cell.length_a   1.000
_cell.length_b   1.000
_cell.length_c   1.000
_cell.angle_alpha   90.00
_cell.angle_beta   90.00
_cell.angle_gamma   90.00
#
_symmetry.space_group_name_H-M   'P 1'
#
loop_
_entity.id
_entity.type
_entity.pdbx_description
1 polymer ?
#
loop_
_entity_poly.entity_id
_entity_poly.type
_entity_poly.pdbx_seq_one_letter_code
_entity_poly.pdbx_strand_id
1 'polypeptide(L)'
;MATLYELLNQYCPDGVTYKSLGELGNFYGGLTGKSKEDFKDGNAKFITYMNVYSNPALKIDVTDTVKVAPGERQNCIQYGDVLFTGSSETPDECGMSSVLTERTDEKLYLNSFCMGFRLHELDQFEPGFLKHLFRSHELRKQIGKTASGVTRFNVSKEKMRKVKIPVPPIEVQREIVRILDNFTELTAELTAELTARKKQYEFYRDKLLTFGNVRGGGDK
;
A
#
# COMPACT_ATOMS: atom_id res chain seq x y z
N MET A 1 -3.94 22.54 -18.21
CA MET A 1 -4.57 21.86 -17.04
C MET A 1 -4.63 22.87 -15.91
N ALA A 2 -5.74 22.91 -15.18
CA ALA A 2 -5.84 23.72 -13.97
C ALA A 2 -4.84 23.22 -12.92
N THR A 3 -4.21 24.12 -12.20
CA THR A 3 -3.33 23.79 -11.10
C THR A 3 -4.14 23.32 -9.88
N LEU A 4 -3.51 22.57 -8.97
CA LEU A 4 -4.15 22.15 -7.73
C LEU A 4 -4.73 23.36 -6.94
N TYR A 5 -4.04 24.50 -6.97
CA TYR A 5 -4.50 25.72 -6.31
C TYR A 5 -5.79 26.26 -6.94
N GLU A 6 -5.88 26.29 -8.27
CA GLU A 6 -7.09 26.72 -8.99
C GLU A 6 -8.27 25.78 -8.71
N LEU A 7 -8.02 24.46 -8.69
CA LEU A 7 -9.06 23.48 -8.37
C LEU A 7 -9.54 23.60 -6.91
N LEU A 8 -8.65 23.83 -5.96
CA LEU A 8 -9.02 24.04 -4.56
C LEU A 8 -9.85 25.31 -4.39
N ASN A 9 -9.49 26.42 -5.03
CA ASN A 9 -10.27 27.65 -5.00
C ASN A 9 -11.65 27.49 -5.65
N GLN A 10 -11.73 26.72 -6.73
CA GLN A 10 -12.96 26.52 -7.47
C GLN A 10 -13.93 25.58 -6.74
N TYR A 11 -13.42 24.46 -6.20
CA TYR A 11 -14.26 23.37 -5.67
C TYR A 11 -14.30 23.31 -4.15
N CYS A 12 -13.39 23.98 -3.46
CA CYS A 12 -13.27 23.96 -2.01
C CYS A 12 -13.06 25.39 -1.43
N PRO A 13 -13.86 26.40 -1.81
CA PRO A 13 -13.64 27.77 -1.35
C PRO A 13 -13.72 27.91 0.17
N ASP A 14 -14.55 27.10 0.81
CA ASP A 14 -14.73 27.06 2.27
C ASP A 14 -13.90 25.94 2.95
N GLY A 15 -12.94 25.35 2.23
CA GLY A 15 -12.11 24.23 2.69
C GLY A 15 -12.69 22.86 2.35
N VAL A 16 -11.96 21.82 2.78
CA VAL A 16 -12.31 20.42 2.50
C VAL A 16 -13.10 19.83 3.67
N THR A 17 -14.17 19.13 3.36
CA THR A 17 -14.98 18.40 4.36
C THR A 17 -14.23 17.18 4.88
N TYR A 18 -14.34 16.91 6.19
CA TYR A 18 -13.79 15.73 6.83
C TYR A 18 -14.92 14.81 7.29
N LYS A 19 -14.79 13.52 7.01
CA LYS A 19 -15.71 12.47 7.49
C LYS A 19 -14.94 11.37 8.21
N SER A 20 -15.58 10.73 9.18
CA SER A 20 -15.01 9.58 9.85
C SER A 20 -15.09 8.32 8.97
N LEU A 21 -14.18 7.38 9.16
CA LEU A 21 -14.22 6.10 8.43
C LEU A 21 -15.53 5.35 8.71
N GLY A 22 -16.10 5.49 9.93
CA GLY A 22 -17.38 4.88 10.25
C GLY A 22 -18.58 5.41 9.49
N GLU A 23 -18.51 6.68 9.02
CA GLU A 23 -19.52 7.27 8.13
C GLU A 23 -19.32 6.87 6.67
N LEU A 24 -18.08 6.59 6.28
CA LEU A 24 -17.71 6.35 4.87
C LEU A 24 -17.78 4.89 4.45
N GLY A 25 -17.69 3.94 5.39
CA GLY A 25 -17.62 2.53 5.02
C GLY A 25 -17.61 1.56 6.19
N ASN A 26 -17.38 0.30 5.86
CA ASN A 26 -17.35 -0.80 6.83
C ASN A 26 -16.01 -1.53 6.82
N PHE A 27 -15.55 -1.91 8.02
CA PHE A 27 -14.41 -2.80 8.20
C PHE A 27 -14.85 -4.27 8.12
N TYR A 28 -14.04 -5.08 7.43
CA TYR A 28 -14.20 -6.53 7.36
C TYR A 28 -12.90 -7.24 7.76
N GLY A 29 -12.98 -8.52 8.12
CA GLY A 29 -11.82 -9.35 8.45
C GLY A 29 -11.28 -10.06 7.21
N GLY A 30 -10.01 -10.47 7.28
CA GLY A 30 -9.43 -11.41 6.34
C GLY A 30 -9.98 -12.84 6.54
N LEU A 31 -9.29 -13.81 5.95
CA LEU A 31 -9.61 -15.24 6.01
C LEU A 31 -9.86 -15.71 7.44
N THR A 32 -10.89 -16.51 7.63
CA THR A 32 -11.26 -17.13 8.93
C THR A 32 -11.34 -18.64 8.80
N GLY A 33 -11.07 -19.35 9.91
CA GLY A 33 -11.22 -20.82 9.98
C GLY A 33 -10.22 -21.60 9.12
N LYS A 34 -9.09 -20.99 8.72
CA LYS A 34 -8.05 -21.64 7.93
C LYS A 34 -6.92 -22.18 8.79
N SER A 35 -6.54 -23.42 8.52
CA SER A 35 -5.37 -24.09 9.09
C SER A 35 -4.13 -23.90 8.20
N LYS A 36 -2.96 -24.29 8.70
CA LYS A 36 -1.71 -24.27 7.91
C LYS A 36 -1.81 -25.11 6.63
N GLU A 37 -2.58 -26.20 6.67
CA GLU A 37 -2.74 -27.11 5.52
C GLU A 37 -3.56 -26.47 4.39
N ASP A 38 -4.45 -25.52 4.72
CA ASP A 38 -5.27 -24.81 3.71
C ASP A 38 -4.44 -23.87 2.82
N PHE A 39 -3.22 -23.55 3.23
CA PHE A 39 -2.30 -22.71 2.44
C PHE A 39 -1.31 -23.54 1.58
N LYS A 40 -1.49 -24.85 1.55
CA LYS A 40 -0.77 -25.73 0.62
C LYS A 40 -1.69 -26.07 -0.56
N ASP A 41 -1.21 -25.88 -1.79
CA ASP A 41 -1.94 -26.21 -3.01
C ASP A 41 -3.40 -25.68 -3.02
N GLY A 42 -3.56 -24.39 -2.70
CA GLY A 42 -4.85 -23.72 -2.67
C GLY A 42 -5.45 -23.52 -4.07
N ASN A 43 -6.76 -23.32 -4.11
CA ASN A 43 -7.53 -23.07 -5.34
C ASN A 43 -7.89 -21.59 -5.53
N ALA A 44 -7.42 -20.72 -4.63
CA ALA A 44 -7.69 -19.29 -4.69
C ALA A 44 -6.46 -18.48 -4.23
N LYS A 45 -6.23 -17.32 -4.81
CA LYS A 45 -5.15 -16.42 -4.44
C LYS A 45 -5.48 -15.67 -3.15
N PHE A 46 -4.48 -15.41 -2.32
CA PHE A 46 -4.65 -14.54 -1.16
C PHE A 46 -3.51 -13.54 -1.01
N ILE A 47 -3.82 -12.40 -0.43
CA ILE A 47 -2.91 -11.30 -0.17
C ILE A 47 -2.28 -11.50 1.20
N THR A 48 -0.96 -11.56 1.22
CA THR A 48 -0.17 -11.76 2.44
C THR A 48 -0.10 -10.47 3.26
N TYR A 49 0.25 -10.61 4.55
CA TYR A 49 0.56 -9.48 5.43
C TYR A 49 1.64 -8.57 4.84
N MET A 50 2.72 -9.16 4.30
CA MET A 50 3.85 -8.39 3.74
C MET A 50 3.47 -7.62 2.48
N ASN A 51 2.55 -8.13 1.67
CA ASN A 51 2.03 -7.39 0.53
C ASN A 51 1.33 -6.10 0.98
N VAL A 52 0.43 -6.20 1.97
CA VAL A 52 -0.25 -5.02 2.56
C VAL A 52 0.74 -4.06 3.23
N TYR A 53 1.70 -4.59 3.97
CA TYR A 53 2.69 -3.81 4.70
C TYR A 53 3.58 -2.99 3.76
N SER A 54 4.12 -3.62 2.73
CA SER A 54 5.19 -3.04 1.90
C SER A 54 4.68 -2.19 0.74
N ASN A 55 3.47 -2.43 0.24
CA ASN A 55 2.99 -1.82 -1.00
C ASN A 55 1.81 -0.87 -0.75
N PRO A 56 1.95 0.44 -1.01
CA PRO A 56 0.82 1.38 -0.97
C PRO A 56 -0.30 1.04 -1.96
N ALA A 57 0.06 0.65 -3.18
CA ALA A 57 -0.83 -0.01 -4.13
C ALA A 57 -0.68 -1.52 -3.99
N LEU A 58 -1.80 -2.24 -3.87
CA LEU A 58 -1.80 -3.68 -3.69
C LEU A 58 -1.23 -4.38 -4.92
N LYS A 59 -0.26 -5.27 -4.73
CA LYS A 59 0.22 -6.15 -5.79
C LYS A 59 -0.72 -7.34 -5.92
N ILE A 60 -1.34 -7.50 -7.10
CA ILE A 60 -2.30 -8.57 -7.38
C ILE A 60 -1.67 -9.78 -8.08
N ASP A 61 -0.51 -9.60 -8.69
CA ASP A 61 0.27 -10.71 -9.23
C ASP A 61 0.99 -11.45 -8.09
N VAL A 62 0.24 -12.34 -7.43
CA VAL A 62 0.69 -13.13 -6.29
C VAL A 62 0.59 -14.62 -6.59
N THR A 63 1.49 -15.39 -6.00
CA THR A 63 1.55 -16.84 -6.12
C THR A 63 1.01 -17.56 -4.87
N ASP A 64 0.81 -16.83 -3.78
CA ASP A 64 0.29 -17.38 -2.54
C ASP A 64 -1.17 -17.81 -2.70
N THR A 65 -1.46 -19.07 -2.33
CA THR A 65 -2.79 -19.67 -2.51
C THR A 65 -3.36 -20.19 -1.20
N VAL A 66 -4.68 -20.28 -1.15
CA VAL A 66 -5.46 -20.83 -0.04
C VAL A 66 -6.59 -21.70 -0.56
N LYS A 67 -6.92 -22.77 0.15
CA LYS A 67 -8.10 -23.59 -0.13
C LYS A 67 -9.37 -22.89 0.36
N VAL A 68 -10.30 -22.64 -0.55
CA VAL A 68 -11.64 -22.13 -0.24
C VAL A 68 -12.66 -23.12 -0.79
N ALA A 69 -13.45 -23.71 0.10
CA ALA A 69 -14.44 -24.70 -0.29
C ALA A 69 -15.62 -24.08 -1.06
N PRO A 70 -16.28 -24.80 -1.96
CA PRO A 70 -17.49 -24.34 -2.59
C PRO A 70 -18.56 -23.97 -1.55
N GLY A 71 -19.11 -22.75 -1.65
CA GLY A 71 -20.11 -22.23 -0.69
C GLY A 71 -19.53 -21.69 0.63
N GLU A 72 -18.22 -21.74 0.84
CA GLU A 72 -17.57 -21.14 2.01
C GLU A 72 -17.67 -19.60 1.94
N ARG A 73 -18.15 -19.01 3.04
CA ARG A 73 -18.31 -17.56 3.14
C ARG A 73 -17.01 -16.92 3.62
N GLN A 74 -16.27 -16.33 2.71
CA GLN A 74 -15.07 -15.55 2.97
C GLN A 74 -15.21 -14.18 2.31
N ASN A 75 -14.63 -13.14 2.93
CA ASN A 75 -14.59 -11.81 2.32
C ASN A 75 -13.58 -11.79 1.19
N CYS A 76 -14.01 -11.40 -0.01
CA CYS A 76 -13.13 -11.09 -1.13
C CYS A 76 -12.77 -9.61 -1.14
N ILE A 77 -11.54 -9.30 -1.52
CA ILE A 77 -11.08 -7.94 -1.75
C ILE A 77 -11.74 -7.41 -3.04
N GLN A 78 -12.15 -6.16 -3.04
CA GLN A 78 -12.76 -5.49 -4.19
C GLN A 78 -11.98 -4.23 -4.56
N TYR A 79 -12.10 -3.81 -5.81
CA TYR A 79 -11.51 -2.55 -6.29
C TYR A 79 -11.90 -1.37 -5.40
N GLY A 80 -10.89 -0.59 -4.99
CA GLY A 80 -11.06 0.53 -4.06
C GLY A 80 -11.03 0.16 -2.57
N ASP A 81 -10.98 -1.14 -2.20
CA ASP A 81 -10.81 -1.53 -0.80
C ASP A 81 -9.46 -1.04 -0.26
N VAL A 82 -9.48 -0.53 0.96
CA VAL A 82 -8.28 -0.18 1.72
C VAL A 82 -8.00 -1.30 2.71
N LEU A 83 -6.84 -1.91 2.60
CA LEU A 83 -6.40 -3.00 3.45
C LEU A 83 -5.44 -2.48 4.52
N PHE A 84 -5.52 -2.99 5.74
CA PHE A 84 -4.64 -2.60 6.84
C PHE A 84 -4.05 -3.83 7.52
N THR A 85 -2.77 -3.73 7.91
CA THR A 85 -2.19 -4.71 8.83
C THR A 85 -2.86 -4.60 10.20
N GLY A 86 -3.26 -5.72 10.78
CA GLY A 86 -4.01 -5.74 12.04
C GLY A 86 -3.13 -5.56 13.27
N SER A 87 -1.85 -5.90 13.19
CA SER A 87 -0.92 -5.83 14.32
C SER A 87 0.53 -5.61 13.86
N SER A 88 1.36 -5.07 14.75
CA SER A 88 2.82 -4.93 14.57
C SER A 88 3.55 -5.02 15.91
N GLU A 89 4.87 -5.11 15.86
CA GLU A 89 5.75 -5.04 17.05
C GLU A 89 5.92 -3.60 17.55
N THR A 90 5.70 -2.61 16.68
CA THR A 90 5.76 -1.19 17.03
C THR A 90 4.44 -0.48 16.75
N PRO A 91 4.05 0.55 17.55
CA PRO A 91 2.82 1.30 17.30
C PRO A 91 2.82 2.02 15.96
N ASP A 92 3.98 2.54 15.55
CA ASP A 92 4.11 3.35 14.33
C ASP A 92 3.96 2.53 13.05
N GLU A 93 4.25 1.23 13.11
CA GLU A 93 4.06 0.30 11.99
C GLU A 93 2.67 -0.36 11.98
N CYS A 94 1.90 -0.19 13.05
CA CYS A 94 0.57 -0.76 13.16
C CYS A 94 -0.39 -0.13 12.16
N GLY A 95 -1.24 -0.93 11.52
CA GLY A 95 -2.21 -0.45 10.55
C GLY A 95 -1.59 0.14 9.28
N MET A 96 -0.47 -0.41 8.82
CA MET A 96 0.06 -0.07 7.48
C MET A 96 -0.97 -0.43 6.43
N SER A 97 -1.14 0.45 5.45
CA SER A 97 -2.23 0.35 4.48
C SER A 97 -1.76 -0.02 3.08
N SER A 98 -2.64 -0.65 2.34
CA SER A 98 -2.53 -0.91 0.90
C SER A 98 -3.90 -0.76 0.25
N VAL A 99 -3.97 -0.28 -0.97
CA VAL A 99 -5.24 -0.06 -1.67
C VAL A 99 -5.27 -0.87 -2.96
N LEU A 100 -6.37 -1.56 -3.24
CA LEU A 100 -6.56 -2.19 -4.54
C LEU A 100 -6.94 -1.13 -5.57
N THR A 101 -5.93 -0.66 -6.32
CA THR A 101 -6.06 0.40 -7.33
C THR A 101 -6.28 -0.12 -8.75
N GLU A 102 -6.19 -1.44 -8.94
CA GLU A 102 -6.38 -2.11 -10.23
C GLU A 102 -7.65 -2.96 -10.20
N ARG A 103 -8.34 -3.04 -11.34
CA ARG A 103 -9.49 -3.94 -11.51
C ARG A 103 -8.98 -5.33 -11.84
N THR A 104 -9.59 -6.33 -11.22
CA THR A 104 -9.31 -7.74 -11.49
C THR A 104 -10.60 -8.56 -11.42
N ASP A 105 -10.72 -9.56 -12.28
CA ASP A 105 -11.79 -10.55 -12.22
C ASP A 105 -11.44 -11.72 -11.28
N GLU A 106 -10.20 -11.79 -10.82
CA GLU A 106 -9.75 -12.82 -9.89
C GLU A 106 -10.29 -12.56 -8.48
N LYS A 107 -10.72 -13.61 -7.81
CA LYS A 107 -11.09 -13.55 -6.39
C LYS A 107 -9.82 -13.54 -5.54
N LEU A 108 -9.58 -12.41 -4.90
CA LEU A 108 -8.48 -12.23 -3.97
C LEU A 108 -8.99 -12.25 -2.53
N TYR A 109 -8.37 -13.05 -1.69
CA TYR A 109 -8.69 -13.12 -0.26
C TYR A 109 -7.62 -12.42 0.56
N LEU A 110 -7.96 -11.95 1.74
CA LEU A 110 -7.05 -11.21 2.61
C LEU A 110 -6.54 -12.11 3.74
N ASN A 111 -5.27 -11.99 4.06
CA ASN A 111 -4.66 -12.66 5.21
C ASN A 111 -5.43 -12.36 6.52
N SER A 112 -5.54 -13.36 7.40
CA SER A 112 -6.27 -13.26 8.67
C SER A 112 -5.71 -12.23 9.66
N PHE A 113 -4.43 -11.87 9.52
CA PHE A 113 -3.78 -10.82 10.34
C PHE A 113 -3.98 -9.40 9.79
N CYS A 114 -4.78 -9.26 8.74
CA CYS A 114 -5.14 -8.00 8.12
C CYS A 114 -6.65 -7.76 8.23
N MET A 115 -7.06 -6.52 8.00
CA MET A 115 -8.46 -6.13 7.87
C MET A 115 -8.62 -5.26 6.63
N GLY A 116 -9.78 -5.37 5.99
CA GLY A 116 -10.18 -4.51 4.88
C GLY A 116 -11.18 -3.45 5.36
N PHE A 117 -11.18 -2.34 4.64
CA PHE A 117 -12.16 -1.28 4.75
C PHE A 117 -12.75 -1.04 3.38
N ARG A 118 -14.07 -1.15 3.27
CA ARG A 118 -14.84 -0.96 2.04
C ARG A 118 -15.72 0.26 2.17
N LEU A 119 -15.59 1.18 1.21
CA LEU A 119 -16.43 2.35 1.10
C LEU A 119 -17.88 1.97 0.76
N HIS A 120 -18.85 2.72 1.27
CA HIS A 120 -20.26 2.61 0.86
C HIS A 120 -20.45 3.12 -0.56
N GLU A 121 -19.78 4.21 -0.90
CA GLU A 121 -19.86 4.91 -2.17
C GLU A 121 -18.43 5.12 -2.70
N LEU A 122 -18.00 4.22 -3.59
CA LEU A 122 -16.65 4.26 -4.14
C LEU A 122 -16.43 5.44 -5.09
N ASP A 123 -17.47 5.92 -5.75
CA ASP A 123 -17.44 7.05 -6.69
C ASP A 123 -17.05 8.37 -6.04
N GLN A 124 -17.14 8.49 -4.72
CA GLN A 124 -16.65 9.65 -3.96
C GLN A 124 -15.11 9.68 -3.86
N PHE A 125 -14.42 8.58 -4.18
CA PHE A 125 -12.98 8.48 -3.98
C PHE A 125 -12.26 7.89 -5.18
N GLU A 126 -11.15 8.51 -5.54
CA GLU A 126 -10.15 7.93 -6.42
C GLU A 126 -9.26 6.96 -5.60
N PRO A 127 -9.18 5.66 -5.93
CA PRO A 127 -8.36 4.72 -5.18
C PRO A 127 -6.88 5.11 -5.08
N GLY A 128 -6.34 5.76 -6.12
CA GLY A 128 -5.00 6.34 -6.10
C GLY A 128 -4.85 7.42 -5.02
N PHE A 129 -5.89 8.22 -4.77
CA PHE A 129 -5.89 9.21 -3.69
C PHE A 129 -5.85 8.53 -2.32
N LEU A 130 -6.66 7.50 -2.10
CA LEU A 130 -6.66 6.72 -0.85
C LEU A 130 -5.29 6.06 -0.61
N LYS A 131 -4.63 5.57 -1.64
CA LYS A 131 -3.27 5.01 -1.60
C LYS A 131 -2.28 5.97 -0.94
N HIS A 132 -2.27 7.22 -1.37
CA HIS A 132 -1.40 8.25 -0.82
C HIS A 132 -1.88 8.76 0.54
N LEU A 133 -3.19 9.00 0.68
CA LEU A 133 -3.79 9.55 1.89
C LEU A 133 -3.50 8.69 3.11
N PHE A 134 -3.75 7.37 3.06
CA PHE A 134 -3.55 6.48 4.20
C PHE A 134 -2.07 6.23 4.55
N ARG A 135 -1.15 6.60 3.67
CA ARG A 135 0.30 6.61 3.92
C ARG A 135 0.83 7.98 4.33
N SER A 136 0.01 9.02 4.34
CA SER A 136 0.40 10.37 4.77
C SER A 136 0.75 10.38 6.27
N HIS A 137 1.68 11.26 6.65
CA HIS A 137 2.13 11.38 8.04
C HIS A 137 0.96 11.59 9.02
N GLU A 138 0.02 12.46 8.68
CA GLU A 138 -1.11 12.81 9.54
C GLU A 138 -2.05 11.61 9.77
N LEU A 139 -2.38 10.87 8.70
CA LEU A 139 -3.21 9.69 8.83
C LEU A 139 -2.48 8.56 9.56
N ARG A 140 -1.18 8.35 9.29
CA ARG A 140 -0.36 7.39 10.01
C ARG A 140 -0.37 7.66 11.51
N LYS A 141 -0.23 8.92 11.92
CA LYS A 141 -0.31 9.34 13.32
C LYS A 141 -1.68 9.06 13.95
N GLN A 142 -2.78 9.33 13.23
CA GLN A 142 -4.12 9.01 13.71
C GLN A 142 -4.32 7.49 13.84
N ILE A 143 -3.91 6.72 12.84
CA ILE A 143 -4.02 5.25 12.82
C ILE A 143 -3.19 4.63 13.96
N GLY A 144 -1.95 5.07 14.15
CA GLY A 144 -1.08 4.62 15.24
C GLY A 144 -1.73 4.78 16.63
N LYS A 145 -2.48 5.87 16.86
CA LYS A 145 -3.24 6.08 18.11
C LYS A 145 -4.41 5.10 18.31
N THR A 146 -4.83 4.40 17.27
CA THR A 146 -5.87 3.35 17.38
C THR A 146 -5.32 2.03 17.89
N ALA A 147 -4.00 1.85 17.82
CA ALA A 147 -3.32 0.65 18.28
C ALA A 147 -3.21 0.62 19.82
N SER A 148 -3.21 -0.56 20.37
CA SER A 148 -3.00 -0.82 21.79
C SER A 148 -2.28 -2.15 22.00
N GLY A 149 -1.43 -2.22 23.02
CA GLY A 149 -0.63 -3.40 23.36
C GLY A 149 0.64 -3.01 24.09
N VAL A 150 1.45 -3.99 24.48
CA VAL A 150 2.73 -3.77 25.16
C VAL A 150 3.88 -4.33 24.33
N THR A 151 3.83 -5.63 24.01
CA THR A 151 4.84 -6.31 23.17
C THR A 151 4.38 -6.47 21.73
N ARG A 152 3.09 -6.51 21.52
CA ARG A 152 2.44 -6.54 20.22
C ARG A 152 1.26 -5.59 20.22
N PHE A 153 1.29 -4.67 19.28
CA PHE A 153 0.25 -3.65 19.13
C PHE A 153 -0.80 -4.13 18.14
N ASN A 154 -2.07 -3.99 18.51
CA ASN A 154 -3.21 -4.39 17.68
C ASN A 154 -4.09 -3.18 17.39
N VAL A 155 -4.49 -3.02 16.14
CA VAL A 155 -5.40 -1.97 15.69
C VAL A 155 -6.83 -2.27 16.15
N SER A 156 -7.47 -1.31 16.78
CA SER A 156 -8.88 -1.39 17.16
C SER A 156 -9.78 -0.90 16.03
N LYS A 157 -10.64 -1.77 15.49
CA LYS A 157 -11.62 -1.39 14.47
C LYS A 157 -12.56 -0.28 14.94
N GLU A 158 -12.96 -0.29 16.22
CA GLU A 158 -13.83 0.73 16.77
C GLU A 158 -13.15 2.11 16.83
N LYS A 159 -11.88 2.15 17.22
CA LYS A 159 -11.10 3.40 17.18
C LYS A 159 -10.86 3.84 15.75
N MET A 160 -10.57 2.90 14.83
CA MET A 160 -10.42 3.19 13.39
C MET A 160 -11.67 3.85 12.78
N ARG A 161 -12.87 3.44 13.19
CA ARG A 161 -14.11 4.10 12.74
C ARG A 161 -14.16 5.60 13.05
N LYS A 162 -13.43 6.07 14.07
CA LYS A 162 -13.38 7.48 14.48
C LYS A 162 -12.30 8.29 13.77
N VAL A 163 -11.40 7.65 13.04
CA VAL A 163 -10.38 8.32 12.23
C VAL A 163 -11.08 9.16 11.17
N LYS A 164 -10.71 10.44 11.07
CA LYS A 164 -11.29 11.37 10.11
C LYS A 164 -10.37 11.55 8.92
N ILE A 165 -10.94 11.49 7.72
CA ILE A 165 -10.22 11.71 6.48
C ILE A 165 -10.86 12.86 5.69
N PRO A 166 -10.06 13.63 4.91
CA PRO A 166 -10.59 14.64 4.01
C PRO A 166 -11.31 13.97 2.83
N VAL A 167 -12.40 14.59 2.40
CA VAL A 167 -13.21 14.18 1.25
C VAL A 167 -13.27 15.34 0.25
N PRO A 168 -12.18 15.67 -0.44
CA PRO A 168 -12.19 16.68 -1.47
C PRO A 168 -12.94 16.17 -2.71
N PRO A 169 -13.47 17.06 -3.57
CA PRO A 169 -14.05 16.68 -4.85
C PRO A 169 -13.10 15.83 -5.71
N ILE A 170 -13.68 15.00 -6.57
CA ILE A 170 -12.92 14.00 -7.33
C ILE A 170 -11.87 14.62 -8.26
N GLU A 171 -12.12 15.82 -8.78
CA GLU A 171 -11.20 16.58 -9.62
C GLU A 171 -9.93 16.96 -8.84
N VAL A 172 -10.08 17.36 -7.60
CA VAL A 172 -8.96 17.68 -6.69
C VAL A 172 -8.18 16.40 -6.35
N GLN A 173 -8.88 15.31 -6.07
CA GLN A 173 -8.25 14.03 -5.78
C GLN A 173 -7.40 13.55 -6.96
N ARG A 174 -7.92 13.59 -8.19
CA ARG A 174 -7.21 13.20 -9.41
C ARG A 174 -5.95 14.03 -9.63
N GLU A 175 -6.01 15.33 -9.41
CA GLU A 175 -4.82 16.17 -9.57
C GLU A 175 -3.77 15.86 -8.48
N ILE A 176 -4.18 15.60 -7.24
CA ILE A 176 -3.27 15.15 -6.19
C ILE A 176 -2.60 13.82 -6.58
N VAL A 177 -3.37 12.85 -7.08
CA VAL A 177 -2.84 11.57 -7.56
C VAL A 177 -1.81 11.78 -8.66
N ARG A 178 -2.15 12.60 -9.68
CA ARG A 178 -1.25 12.89 -10.78
C ARG A 178 0.10 13.46 -10.31
N ILE A 179 0.05 14.39 -9.37
CA ILE A 179 1.28 15.01 -8.82
C ILE A 179 2.10 13.98 -8.03
N LEU A 180 1.46 13.23 -7.14
CA LEU A 180 2.17 12.30 -6.25
C LEU A 180 2.68 11.05 -6.97
N ASP A 181 1.95 10.57 -7.97
CA ASP A 181 2.39 9.44 -8.80
C ASP A 181 3.60 9.84 -9.66
N ASN A 182 3.61 11.05 -10.25
CA ASN A 182 4.79 11.56 -10.95
C ASN A 182 6.03 11.64 -10.04
N PHE A 183 5.90 12.09 -8.79
CA PHE A 183 7.01 12.07 -7.84
C PHE A 183 7.46 10.66 -7.49
N THR A 184 6.53 9.72 -7.36
CA THR A 184 6.85 8.32 -7.08
C THR A 184 7.64 7.69 -8.23
N GLU A 185 7.20 7.91 -9.47
CA GLU A 185 7.86 7.43 -10.69
C GLU A 185 9.27 8.02 -10.81
N LEU A 186 9.40 9.33 -10.71
CA LEU A 186 10.70 10.01 -10.77
C LEU A 186 11.66 9.51 -9.67
N THR A 187 11.17 9.28 -8.47
CA THR A 187 11.98 8.75 -7.37
C THR A 187 12.45 7.32 -7.67
N ALA A 188 11.60 6.49 -8.27
CA ALA A 188 11.96 5.13 -8.68
C ALA A 188 13.05 5.15 -9.78
N GLU A 189 12.91 6.00 -10.79
CA GLU A 189 13.89 6.17 -11.86
C GLU A 189 15.27 6.62 -11.32
N LEU A 190 15.27 7.66 -10.47
CA LEU A 190 16.50 8.16 -9.84
C LEU A 190 17.17 7.09 -8.95
N THR A 191 16.39 6.29 -8.26
CA THR A 191 16.91 5.20 -7.42
C THR A 191 17.53 4.09 -8.27
N ALA A 192 16.89 3.76 -9.39
CA ALA A 192 17.43 2.78 -10.35
C ALA A 192 18.73 3.29 -10.98
N GLU A 193 18.77 4.56 -11.39
CA GLU A 193 20.00 5.18 -11.93
C GLU A 193 21.12 5.19 -10.90
N LEU A 194 20.85 5.62 -9.66
CA LEU A 194 21.84 5.61 -8.58
C LEU A 194 22.43 4.20 -8.36
N THR A 195 21.57 3.19 -8.39
CA THR A 195 21.97 1.78 -8.23
C THR A 195 22.89 1.33 -9.39
N ALA A 196 22.52 1.70 -10.62
CA ALA A 196 23.34 1.40 -11.80
C ALA A 196 24.70 2.11 -11.74
N ARG A 197 24.73 3.38 -11.33
CA ARG A 197 25.98 4.15 -11.16
C ARG A 197 26.88 3.59 -10.08
N LYS A 198 26.33 3.14 -8.95
CA LYS A 198 27.10 2.45 -7.90
C LYS A 198 27.77 1.18 -8.42
N LYS A 199 27.02 0.31 -9.14
CA LYS A 199 27.58 -0.90 -9.76
C LYS A 199 28.69 -0.55 -10.79
N GLN A 200 28.47 0.48 -11.60
CA GLN A 200 29.47 0.95 -12.55
C GLN A 200 30.74 1.44 -11.85
N TYR A 201 30.59 2.22 -10.78
CA TYR A 201 31.72 2.69 -9.97
C TYR A 201 32.52 1.51 -9.38
N GLU A 202 31.84 0.55 -8.75
CA GLU A 202 32.47 -0.64 -8.17
C GLU A 202 33.26 -1.42 -9.23
N PHE A 203 32.65 -1.66 -10.39
CA PHE A 203 33.31 -2.33 -11.50
C PHE A 203 34.60 -1.63 -11.95
N TYR A 204 34.51 -0.30 -12.20
CA TYR A 204 35.70 0.44 -12.65
C TYR A 204 36.73 0.62 -11.55
N ARG A 205 36.33 0.84 -10.30
CA ARG A 205 37.23 0.88 -9.15
C ARG A 205 38.06 -0.39 -9.08
N ASP A 206 37.41 -1.53 -9.08
CA ASP A 206 38.09 -2.81 -8.95
C ASP A 206 38.97 -3.10 -10.18
N LYS A 207 38.48 -2.81 -11.37
CA LYS A 207 39.25 -2.93 -12.61
C LYS A 207 40.50 -2.03 -12.65
N LEU A 208 40.37 -0.78 -12.23
CA LEU A 208 41.49 0.20 -12.29
C LEU A 208 42.50 -0.04 -11.16
N LEU A 209 42.09 -0.57 -10.02
CA LEU A 209 42.94 -0.83 -8.87
C LEU A 209 43.53 -2.26 -8.85
N THR A 210 43.08 -3.11 -9.77
CA THR A 210 43.70 -4.42 -9.98
C THR A 210 44.89 -4.30 -10.90
N PHE A 211 46.07 -4.05 -10.36
CA PHE A 211 47.33 -3.95 -11.11
C PHE A 211 47.89 -5.31 -11.56
N GLY A 212 47.10 -6.35 -11.54
CA GLY A 212 47.46 -7.67 -11.97
C GLY A 212 47.56 -7.80 -13.49
N ASN A 213 48.79 -8.09 -13.95
CA ASN A 213 49.18 -8.40 -15.33
C ASN A 213 49.38 -7.21 -16.31
N VAL A 214 50.08 -6.17 -15.88
CA VAL A 214 51.00 -5.52 -16.83
C VAL A 214 52.39 -6.18 -16.69
N ARG A 215 52.50 -7.45 -16.99
CA ARG A 215 53.78 -8.03 -17.33
C ARG A 215 54.03 -7.69 -18.80
N GLY A 216 54.94 -6.79 -18.97
CA GLY A 216 55.47 -6.41 -20.28
C GLY A 216 55.90 -7.63 -21.05
N GLY A 217 55.44 -7.72 -22.28
CA GLY A 217 56.11 -8.39 -23.33
C GLY A 217 57.39 -7.61 -23.66
N GLY A 218 58.42 -7.87 -22.90
CA GLY A 218 59.78 -7.58 -23.30
C GLY A 218 60.29 -8.82 -23.95
N ASP A 219 60.19 -8.90 -25.25
CA ASP A 219 60.91 -9.91 -26.03
C ASP A 219 62.13 -9.29 -26.70
N LYS A 220 63.15 -10.09 -26.59
CA LYS A 220 64.43 -10.00 -27.23
C LYS A 220 64.34 -10.02 -28.78
#